data_a7dad77e2054688a812a5993364490c3
#
_entry.id   a7dad77e2054688a812a5993364490c3
#
_cell.length_a   1.000
_cell.length_b   1.000
_cell.length_c   1.000
_cell.angle_alpha   90.00
_cell.angle_beta   90.00
_cell.angle_gamma   90.00
#
_symmetry.space_group_name_H-M   'P 1'
#
loop_
_entity.id
_entity.type
_entity.pdbx_description
1 polymer ?
#
loop_
_entity_poly.entity_id
_entity_poly.type
_entity_poly.pdbx_seq_one_letter_code
_entity_poly.pdbx_strand_id
1 'polypeptide(L)'
;MFAVFLPPHALEGTRVPGLYWLSGLTCTDENFMQKAGAQRLAAELGLALVAPDTSPRGEKVPADPEGSWDFGHGAGFYVDASQALWSRHYRMHSYATRELPDLVGAQLPISTRRGISGHSMGGHGALVGAMRHPGRYSSVSALAPIANPARCPWGQKAFGYLLGSDKQTWQAWDASALLSAGRGPVGPDGRPLPLLVDQGSADAFLASQLQPEALEAAAAVSDHPLTLRRQAGYDHSFFFVSSFIDDHLRHHAAALLG
;
A
#
# COMPACT_ATOMS: atom_id res chain seq x y z
N MET A 1 -8.32 -9.64 9.61
CA MET A 1 -7.26 -9.75 10.63
C MET A 1 -6.26 -8.62 10.41
N PHE A 2 -5.55 -8.17 11.43
CA PHE A 2 -4.50 -7.15 11.33
C PHE A 2 -3.54 -7.29 12.52
N ALA A 3 -2.30 -6.87 12.33
CA ALA A 3 -1.28 -6.78 13.36
C ALA A 3 -0.95 -5.32 13.68
N VAL A 4 -0.62 -5.03 14.95
CA VAL A 4 -0.25 -3.69 15.40
C VAL A 4 1.02 -3.77 16.26
N PHE A 5 1.97 -2.90 15.97
CA PHE A 5 3.09 -2.59 16.87
C PHE A 5 2.86 -1.20 17.47
N LEU A 6 2.95 -1.10 18.78
CA LEU A 6 2.88 0.16 19.53
C LEU A 6 4.28 0.50 20.09
N PRO A 7 4.80 1.72 19.84
CA PRO A 7 6.05 2.15 20.41
C PRO A 7 5.90 2.39 21.94
N PRO A 8 6.98 2.42 22.72
CA PRO A 8 6.92 2.56 24.18
C PRO A 8 6.06 3.74 24.68
N HIS A 9 6.18 4.91 24.05
CA HIS A 9 5.38 6.09 24.41
C HIS A 9 3.86 5.87 24.31
N ALA A 10 3.42 5.04 23.37
CA ALA A 10 2.01 4.68 23.24
C ALA A 10 1.52 3.85 24.43
N LEU A 11 2.38 2.98 24.97
CA LEU A 11 2.05 2.15 26.14
C LEU A 11 1.91 3.00 27.41
N GLU A 12 2.51 4.19 27.44
CA GLU A 12 2.40 5.19 28.51
C GLU A 12 1.18 6.10 28.36
N GLY A 13 0.31 5.83 27.36
CA GLY A 13 -0.93 6.57 27.12
C GLY A 13 -0.82 7.73 26.13
N THR A 14 0.36 8.00 25.58
CA THR A 14 0.56 9.03 24.55
C THR A 14 -0.03 8.55 23.21
N ARG A 15 -0.86 9.37 22.57
CA ARG A 15 -1.34 9.06 21.21
C ARG A 15 -0.25 9.37 20.20
N VAL A 16 0.17 8.33 19.46
CA VAL A 16 1.26 8.39 18.47
C VAL A 16 0.72 8.31 17.03
N PRO A 17 1.42 8.87 16.04
CA PRO A 17 1.02 8.71 14.64
C PRO A 17 1.16 7.25 14.18
N GLY A 18 0.32 6.86 13.20
CA GLY A 18 0.31 5.50 12.66
C GLY A 18 0.84 5.42 11.22
N LEU A 19 1.74 4.48 10.96
CA LEU A 19 2.09 4.05 9.61
C LEU A 19 1.29 2.79 9.26
N TYR A 20 0.44 2.90 8.25
CA TYR A 20 -0.33 1.79 7.70
C TYR A 20 0.48 1.11 6.61
N TRP A 21 0.84 -0.15 6.84
CA TRP A 21 1.61 -0.96 5.90
C TRP A 21 0.71 -1.95 5.17
N LEU A 22 0.75 -1.94 3.85
CA LEU A 22 0.03 -2.87 2.99
C LEU A 22 1.01 -3.89 2.39
N SER A 23 0.78 -5.17 2.67
CA SER A 23 1.65 -6.25 2.19
C SER A 23 1.32 -6.69 0.76
N GLY A 24 2.26 -7.36 0.10
CA GLY A 24 2.14 -7.89 -1.24
C GLY A 24 1.32 -9.18 -1.34
N LEU A 25 1.25 -9.74 -2.55
CA LEU A 25 0.59 -11.02 -2.84
C LEU A 25 1.06 -12.13 -1.90
N THR A 26 0.14 -13.00 -1.53
CA THR A 26 0.33 -14.18 -0.66
C THR A 26 0.67 -13.88 0.80
N CYS A 27 0.95 -12.64 1.16
CA CYS A 27 1.23 -12.24 2.54
C CYS A 27 -0.04 -12.22 3.40
N THR A 28 0.18 -12.18 4.72
CA THR A 28 -0.79 -11.88 5.76
C THR A 28 -0.39 -10.60 6.50
N ASP A 29 -1.12 -10.25 7.53
CA ASP A 29 -0.79 -9.18 8.49
C ASP A 29 0.54 -9.41 9.23
N GLU A 30 1.01 -10.65 9.33
CA GLU A 30 2.22 -11.01 10.09
C GLU A 30 3.53 -10.83 9.29
N ASN A 31 3.50 -11.00 7.95
CA ASN A 31 4.74 -11.07 7.17
C ASN A 31 5.63 -9.83 7.33
N PHE A 32 5.05 -8.65 7.31
CA PHE A 32 5.78 -7.40 7.55
C PHE A 32 6.36 -7.35 8.97
N MET A 33 5.53 -7.65 9.96
CA MET A 33 5.93 -7.59 11.36
C MET A 33 7.08 -8.56 11.69
N GLN A 34 7.12 -9.72 11.04
CA GLN A 34 8.14 -10.74 11.27
C GLN A 34 9.41 -10.53 10.46
N LYS A 35 9.32 -9.92 9.25
CA LYS A 35 10.42 -9.98 8.27
C LYS A 35 11.05 -8.63 7.92
N ALA A 36 10.36 -7.51 8.16
CA ALA A 36 10.85 -6.21 7.72
C ALA A 36 11.88 -5.57 8.67
N GLY A 37 11.91 -5.97 9.95
CA GLY A 37 12.81 -5.37 10.94
C GLY A 37 12.44 -3.94 11.36
N ALA A 38 11.22 -3.50 11.06
CA ALA A 38 10.76 -2.11 11.19
C ALA A 38 10.58 -1.65 12.64
N GLN A 39 10.31 -2.57 13.58
CA GLN A 39 9.86 -2.23 14.94
C GLN A 39 10.90 -1.44 15.74
N ARG A 40 12.20 -1.77 15.61
CA ARG A 40 13.27 -1.07 16.34
C ARG A 40 13.26 0.43 16.04
N LEU A 41 13.34 0.78 14.76
CA LEU A 41 13.35 2.19 14.36
C LEU A 41 11.99 2.86 14.60
N ALA A 42 10.88 2.15 14.41
CA ALA A 42 9.55 2.68 14.72
C ALA A 42 9.41 3.00 16.23
N ALA A 43 9.99 2.19 17.11
CA ALA A 43 10.04 2.49 18.55
C ALA A 43 10.84 3.75 18.83
N GLU A 44 12.03 3.89 18.26
CA GLU A 44 12.90 5.06 18.38
C GLU A 44 12.23 6.35 17.88
N LEU A 45 11.49 6.25 16.78
CA LEU A 45 10.79 7.38 16.15
C LEU A 45 9.42 7.68 16.81
N GLY A 46 8.88 6.79 17.64
CA GLY A 46 7.55 6.96 18.22
C GLY A 46 6.40 6.70 17.22
N LEU A 47 6.58 5.82 16.24
CA LEU A 47 5.57 5.46 15.24
C LEU A 47 4.88 4.14 15.59
N ALA A 48 3.55 4.10 15.56
CA ALA A 48 2.81 2.85 15.53
C ALA A 48 2.84 2.26 14.11
N LEU A 49 2.92 0.92 14.01
CA LEU A 49 2.82 0.21 12.73
C LEU A 49 1.51 -0.59 12.72
N VAL A 50 0.75 -0.48 11.65
CA VAL A 50 -0.52 -1.18 11.47
C VAL A 50 -0.50 -1.92 10.14
N ALA A 51 -0.59 -3.25 10.16
CA ALA A 51 -0.56 -4.09 8.96
C ALA A 51 -1.84 -4.93 8.86
N PRO A 52 -2.75 -4.69 7.92
CA PRO A 52 -3.89 -5.56 7.65
C PRO A 52 -3.46 -6.83 6.90
N ASP A 53 -4.33 -7.84 6.93
CA ASP A 53 -4.27 -8.95 5.98
C ASP A 53 -4.47 -8.44 4.53
N THR A 54 -4.04 -9.21 3.55
CA THR A 54 -4.01 -8.83 2.13
C THR A 54 -5.28 -9.20 1.37
N SER A 55 -6.19 -9.92 2.01
CA SER A 55 -7.51 -10.28 1.47
C SER A 55 -8.50 -10.61 2.59
N PRO A 56 -9.80 -10.64 2.31
CA PRO A 56 -10.74 -11.37 3.16
C PRO A 56 -10.37 -12.86 3.18
N ARG A 57 -10.68 -13.55 4.30
CA ARG A 57 -10.45 -14.99 4.46
C ARG A 57 -11.65 -15.66 5.09
N GLY A 58 -11.77 -16.97 4.91
CA GLY A 58 -12.83 -17.80 5.47
C GLY A 58 -13.48 -18.71 4.43
N GLU A 59 -14.16 -19.76 4.89
CA GLU A 59 -14.76 -20.79 4.04
C GLU A 59 -15.80 -20.26 3.04
N LYS A 60 -16.45 -19.14 3.37
CA LYS A 60 -17.49 -18.53 2.52
C LYS A 60 -16.95 -17.43 1.61
N VAL A 61 -15.65 -17.13 1.70
CA VAL A 61 -15.00 -16.12 0.84
C VAL A 61 -14.58 -16.80 -0.45
N PRO A 62 -15.05 -16.36 -1.63
CA PRO A 62 -14.64 -16.95 -2.89
C PRO A 62 -13.13 -16.79 -3.11
N ALA A 63 -12.50 -17.85 -3.60
CA ALA A 63 -11.10 -17.89 -4.00
C ALA A 63 -10.98 -17.82 -5.52
N ASP A 64 -9.75 -17.83 -6.04
CA ASP A 64 -9.51 -17.90 -7.47
C ASP A 64 -10.17 -19.15 -8.08
N PRO A 65 -11.02 -18.99 -9.10
CA PRO A 65 -11.66 -20.13 -9.77
C PRO A 65 -10.68 -21.11 -10.41
N GLU A 66 -9.48 -20.65 -10.75
CA GLU A 66 -8.40 -21.44 -11.34
C GLU A 66 -7.44 -22.02 -10.29
N GLY A 67 -7.65 -21.71 -9.00
CA GLY A 67 -6.80 -22.14 -7.91
C GLY A 67 -5.39 -21.52 -7.89
N SER A 68 -5.20 -20.40 -8.57
CA SER A 68 -3.92 -19.71 -8.62
C SER A 68 -3.69 -18.82 -7.40
N TRP A 69 -2.44 -18.57 -7.06
CA TRP A 69 -2.04 -17.75 -5.91
C TRP A 69 -2.11 -16.23 -6.14
N ASP A 70 -2.24 -15.80 -7.39
CA ASP A 70 -2.17 -14.40 -7.80
C ASP A 70 -3.51 -13.65 -7.73
N PHE A 71 -4.58 -14.35 -7.30
CA PHE A 71 -5.91 -13.79 -7.10
C PHE A 71 -6.67 -14.45 -5.94
N GLY A 72 -7.60 -13.76 -5.33
CA GLY A 72 -8.44 -14.28 -4.26
C GLY A 72 -7.76 -14.21 -2.89
N HIS A 73 -7.63 -15.35 -2.19
CA HIS A 73 -7.03 -15.40 -0.86
C HIS A 73 -5.57 -14.96 -0.91
N GLY A 74 -5.22 -13.95 -0.11
CA GLY A 74 -3.87 -13.35 -0.12
C GLY A 74 -3.62 -12.38 -1.29
N ALA A 75 -4.64 -12.05 -2.10
CA ALA A 75 -4.50 -11.31 -3.33
C ALA A 75 -5.73 -10.40 -3.63
N GLY A 76 -6.12 -9.57 -2.66
CA GLY A 76 -7.31 -8.72 -2.73
C GLY A 76 -7.10 -7.39 -3.48
N PHE A 77 -5.90 -7.10 -3.95
CA PHE A 77 -5.51 -5.92 -4.74
C PHE A 77 -5.93 -4.56 -4.15
N TYR A 78 -6.33 -4.50 -2.90
CA TYR A 78 -6.76 -3.28 -2.20
C TYR A 78 -7.76 -2.42 -2.99
N VAL A 79 -8.69 -3.08 -3.68
CA VAL A 79 -9.84 -2.45 -4.34
C VAL A 79 -11.13 -2.84 -3.63
N ASP A 80 -12.21 -2.13 -3.91
CA ASP A 80 -13.57 -2.54 -3.53
C ASP A 80 -14.24 -3.15 -4.75
N ALA A 81 -14.52 -4.44 -4.69
CA ALA A 81 -15.14 -5.16 -5.78
C ALA A 81 -16.56 -4.65 -6.08
N SER A 82 -16.86 -4.50 -7.36
CA SER A 82 -18.21 -4.15 -7.88
C SER A 82 -18.97 -5.35 -8.44
N GLN A 83 -18.26 -6.45 -8.74
CA GLN A 83 -18.89 -7.65 -9.31
C GLN A 83 -19.59 -8.49 -8.23
N ALA A 84 -20.81 -8.94 -8.48
CA ALA A 84 -21.73 -9.51 -7.50
C ALA A 84 -21.13 -10.66 -6.67
N LEU A 85 -20.34 -11.56 -7.30
CA LEU A 85 -19.69 -12.68 -6.61
C LEU A 85 -18.68 -12.22 -5.54
N TRP A 86 -18.00 -11.09 -5.80
CA TRP A 86 -16.86 -10.60 -5.02
C TRP A 86 -17.23 -9.46 -4.07
N SER A 87 -18.18 -8.62 -4.45
CA SER A 87 -18.49 -7.35 -3.77
C SER A 87 -18.92 -7.50 -2.32
N ARG A 88 -19.41 -8.68 -1.94
CA ARG A 88 -19.80 -8.98 -0.55
C ARG A 88 -18.58 -9.05 0.38
N HIS A 89 -17.44 -9.52 -0.11
CA HIS A 89 -16.27 -9.84 0.71
C HIS A 89 -15.03 -9.01 0.36
N TYR A 90 -14.78 -8.77 -0.92
CA TYR A 90 -13.56 -8.07 -1.39
C TYR A 90 -13.76 -6.56 -1.36
N ARG A 91 -13.65 -5.97 -0.17
CA ARG A 91 -13.73 -4.53 0.08
C ARG A 91 -12.46 -4.03 0.75
N MET A 92 -11.32 -4.46 0.19
CA MET A 92 -10.02 -4.25 0.81
C MET A 92 -9.59 -2.79 0.83
N HIS A 93 -10.06 -1.99 -0.13
CA HIS A 93 -9.80 -0.55 -0.13
C HIS A 93 -10.50 0.14 1.04
N SER A 94 -11.83 -0.04 1.16
CA SER A 94 -12.60 0.51 2.29
C SER A 94 -12.08 0.01 3.63
N TYR A 95 -11.73 -1.27 3.72
CA TYR A 95 -11.17 -1.84 4.93
C TYR A 95 -9.85 -1.19 5.31
N ALA A 96 -8.86 -1.15 4.41
CA ALA A 96 -7.52 -0.64 4.72
C ALA A 96 -7.47 0.88 4.91
N THR A 97 -8.34 1.64 4.19
CA THR A 97 -8.26 3.11 4.20
C THR A 97 -9.28 3.77 5.13
N ARG A 98 -10.31 3.07 5.58
CA ARG A 98 -11.38 3.63 6.44
C ARG A 98 -11.62 2.79 7.68
N GLU A 99 -12.12 1.56 7.53
CA GLU A 99 -12.58 0.75 8.66
C GLU A 99 -11.46 0.46 9.67
N LEU A 100 -10.31 0.00 9.19
CA LEU A 100 -9.17 -0.30 10.06
C LEU A 100 -8.59 0.95 10.74
N PRO A 101 -8.32 2.07 10.06
CA PRO A 101 -7.90 3.30 10.71
C PRO A 101 -8.89 3.83 11.77
N ASP A 102 -10.19 3.73 11.50
CA ASP A 102 -11.21 4.17 12.44
C ASP A 102 -11.26 3.24 13.67
N LEU A 103 -11.16 1.93 13.46
CA LEU A 103 -11.11 0.93 14.53
C LEU A 103 -9.89 1.11 15.44
N VAL A 104 -8.68 1.19 14.86
CA VAL A 104 -7.45 1.31 15.66
C VAL A 104 -7.37 2.68 16.35
N GLY A 105 -7.84 3.74 15.71
CA GLY A 105 -7.93 5.08 16.31
C GLY A 105 -8.92 5.17 17.48
N ALA A 106 -9.97 4.36 17.48
CA ALA A 106 -10.93 4.29 18.56
C ALA A 106 -10.46 3.44 19.76
N GLN A 107 -9.67 2.38 19.51
CA GLN A 107 -9.35 1.38 20.53
C GLN A 107 -7.90 1.43 21.01
N LEU A 108 -6.99 2.03 20.25
CA LEU A 108 -5.57 2.08 20.54
C LEU A 108 -5.07 3.53 20.64
N PRO A 109 -3.96 3.79 21.32
CA PRO A 109 -3.38 5.12 21.44
C PRO A 109 -2.71 5.57 20.14
N ILE A 110 -3.44 5.47 19.01
CA ILE A 110 -3.02 5.91 17.68
C ILE A 110 -3.79 7.17 17.31
N SER A 111 -3.07 8.22 16.90
CA SER A 111 -3.66 9.51 16.53
C SER A 111 -4.27 9.49 15.12
N THR A 112 -4.88 10.59 14.73
CA THR A 112 -5.41 10.77 13.36
C THR A 112 -4.31 11.07 12.33
N ARG A 113 -3.08 11.45 12.78
CA ARG A 113 -1.94 11.64 11.88
C ARG A 113 -1.46 10.29 11.38
N ARG A 114 -1.44 10.10 10.06
CA ARG A 114 -1.15 8.80 9.47
C ARG A 114 -0.36 8.90 8.18
N GLY A 115 0.54 7.94 7.98
CA GLY A 115 1.20 7.64 6.73
C GLY A 115 0.70 6.31 6.16
N ILE A 116 0.94 6.08 4.87
CA ILE A 116 0.64 4.81 4.22
C ILE A 116 1.82 4.36 3.38
N SER A 117 2.17 3.09 3.48
CA SER A 117 3.22 2.45 2.71
C SER A 117 2.85 1.02 2.35
N GLY A 118 3.61 0.40 1.47
CA GLY A 118 3.39 -1.01 1.15
C GLY A 118 4.38 -1.55 0.14
N HIS A 119 4.34 -2.87 -0.05
CA HIS A 119 5.21 -3.61 -0.95
C HIS A 119 4.38 -4.27 -2.05
N SER A 120 4.85 -4.22 -3.31
CA SER A 120 4.26 -4.95 -4.43
C SER A 120 2.78 -4.56 -4.68
N MET A 121 1.86 -5.52 -4.62
CA MET A 121 0.41 -5.28 -4.60
C MET A 121 0.01 -4.29 -3.49
N GLY A 122 0.67 -4.35 -2.34
CA GLY A 122 0.44 -3.40 -1.24
C GLY A 122 0.98 -2.01 -1.54
N GLY A 123 2.09 -1.91 -2.28
CA GLY A 123 2.61 -0.64 -2.80
C GLY A 123 1.60 0.04 -3.74
N HIS A 124 1.00 -0.74 -4.65
CA HIS A 124 -0.16 -0.29 -5.43
C HIS A 124 -1.28 0.22 -4.52
N GLY A 125 -1.69 -0.57 -3.53
CA GLY A 125 -2.75 -0.20 -2.59
C GLY A 125 -2.45 1.09 -1.83
N ALA A 126 -1.19 1.30 -1.40
CA ALA A 126 -0.76 2.50 -0.69
C ALA A 126 -0.84 3.75 -1.58
N LEU A 127 -0.33 3.68 -2.79
CA LEU A 127 -0.38 4.77 -3.77
C LEU A 127 -1.83 5.15 -4.09
N VAL A 128 -2.65 4.19 -4.48
CA VAL A 128 -4.07 4.41 -4.81
C VAL A 128 -4.85 4.89 -3.59
N GLY A 129 -4.57 4.33 -2.41
CA GLY A 129 -5.19 4.75 -1.15
C GLY A 129 -4.96 6.23 -0.85
N ALA A 130 -3.73 6.71 -1.03
CA ALA A 130 -3.41 8.13 -0.82
C ALA A 130 -4.02 9.04 -1.91
N MET A 131 -3.98 8.62 -3.18
CA MET A 131 -4.52 9.40 -4.31
C MET A 131 -6.04 9.53 -4.27
N ARG A 132 -6.76 8.50 -3.79
CA ARG A 132 -8.23 8.50 -3.72
C ARG A 132 -8.79 9.18 -2.47
N HIS A 133 -7.95 9.48 -1.49
CA HIS A 133 -8.34 10.13 -0.23
C HIS A 133 -7.48 11.37 0.06
N PRO A 134 -7.63 12.46 -0.73
CA PRO A 134 -6.91 13.71 -0.49
C PRO A 134 -7.09 14.19 0.95
N GLY A 135 -6.01 14.63 1.59
CA GLY A 135 -6.02 15.13 2.97
C GLY A 135 -6.04 14.06 4.06
N ARG A 136 -6.11 12.77 3.70
CA ARG A 136 -6.22 11.70 4.70
C ARG A 136 -4.87 11.23 5.24
N TYR A 137 -3.83 11.33 4.45
CA TYR A 137 -2.47 10.92 4.80
C TYR A 137 -1.53 12.11 4.76
N SER A 138 -0.53 12.10 5.64
CA SER A 138 0.54 13.12 5.68
C SER A 138 1.79 12.68 4.92
N SER A 139 1.90 11.39 4.59
CA SER A 139 3.03 10.84 3.83
C SER A 139 2.64 9.54 3.14
N VAL A 140 3.30 9.26 2.02
CA VAL A 140 3.10 8.04 1.22
C VAL A 140 4.42 7.55 0.66
N SER A 141 4.61 6.24 0.70
CA SER A 141 5.76 5.60 0.06
C SER A 141 5.41 4.20 -0.44
N ALA A 142 6.27 3.61 -1.29
CA ALA A 142 6.06 2.25 -1.77
C ALA A 142 7.39 1.56 -2.08
N LEU A 143 7.45 0.25 -1.83
CA LEU A 143 8.57 -0.60 -2.23
C LEU A 143 8.09 -1.56 -3.33
N ALA A 144 8.78 -1.54 -4.46
CA ALA A 144 8.49 -2.37 -5.65
C ALA A 144 6.99 -2.44 -6.00
N PRO A 145 6.25 -1.30 -6.10
CA PRO A 145 4.81 -1.32 -6.32
C PRO A 145 4.44 -1.88 -7.69
N ILE A 146 3.27 -2.52 -7.80
CA ILE A 146 2.61 -2.71 -9.10
C ILE A 146 2.11 -1.32 -9.54
N ALA A 147 2.90 -0.64 -10.36
CA ALA A 147 2.68 0.79 -10.67
C ALA A 147 1.53 1.03 -11.65
N ASN A 148 1.26 0.04 -12.54
CA ASN A 148 0.26 0.15 -13.58
C ASN A 148 -0.57 -1.16 -13.72
N PRO A 149 -1.38 -1.49 -12.69
CA PRO A 149 -2.12 -2.77 -12.67
C PRO A 149 -3.09 -2.94 -13.84
N ALA A 150 -3.62 -1.87 -14.40
CA ALA A 150 -4.48 -1.96 -15.58
C ALA A 150 -3.76 -2.51 -16.83
N ARG A 151 -2.42 -2.54 -16.83
CA ARG A 151 -1.59 -2.98 -17.95
C ARG A 151 -0.64 -4.13 -17.64
N CYS A 152 -0.71 -4.73 -16.46
CA CYS A 152 0.07 -5.92 -16.12
C CYS A 152 -0.84 -7.14 -15.94
N PRO A 153 -0.33 -8.37 -16.17
CA PRO A 153 -1.14 -9.60 -16.09
C PRO A 153 -1.87 -9.79 -14.77
N TRP A 154 -1.21 -9.62 -13.63
CA TRP A 154 -1.82 -9.77 -12.30
C TRP A 154 -2.96 -8.77 -12.07
N GLY A 155 -2.72 -7.51 -12.41
CA GLY A 155 -3.73 -6.47 -12.24
C GLY A 155 -4.92 -6.66 -13.18
N GLN A 156 -4.68 -7.03 -14.45
CA GLN A 156 -5.76 -7.31 -15.41
C GLN A 156 -6.64 -8.47 -14.96
N LYS A 157 -6.05 -9.55 -14.44
CA LYS A 157 -6.80 -10.67 -13.86
C LYS A 157 -7.65 -10.21 -12.69
N ALA A 158 -7.03 -9.56 -11.70
CA ALA A 158 -7.71 -9.10 -10.50
C ALA A 158 -8.82 -8.09 -10.80
N PHE A 159 -8.55 -7.09 -11.63
CA PHE A 159 -9.54 -6.08 -12.00
C PHE A 159 -10.67 -6.66 -12.84
N GLY A 160 -10.37 -7.62 -13.73
CA GLY A 160 -11.38 -8.33 -14.49
C GLY A 160 -12.40 -9.03 -13.60
N TYR A 161 -11.94 -9.74 -12.57
CA TYR A 161 -12.82 -10.41 -11.61
C TYR A 161 -13.50 -9.44 -10.64
N LEU A 162 -12.77 -8.48 -10.08
CA LEU A 162 -13.28 -7.61 -9.02
C LEU A 162 -14.10 -6.43 -9.55
N LEU A 163 -13.67 -5.82 -10.67
CA LEU A 163 -14.26 -4.59 -11.21
C LEU A 163 -15.05 -4.82 -12.50
N GLY A 164 -14.87 -5.98 -13.16
CA GLY A 164 -15.52 -6.31 -14.42
C GLY A 164 -14.70 -5.91 -15.64
N SER A 165 -15.29 -6.09 -16.84
CA SER A 165 -14.58 -5.96 -18.13
C SER A 165 -14.42 -4.51 -18.63
N ASP A 166 -15.12 -3.55 -18.04
CA ASP A 166 -14.98 -2.14 -18.41
C ASP A 166 -13.67 -1.56 -17.89
N LYS A 167 -12.68 -1.48 -18.79
CA LYS A 167 -11.35 -0.96 -18.48
C LYS A 167 -11.32 0.53 -18.10
N GLN A 168 -12.37 1.30 -18.36
CA GLN A 168 -12.45 2.68 -17.89
C GLN A 168 -12.60 2.74 -16.39
N THR A 169 -13.32 1.79 -15.77
CA THR A 169 -13.45 1.70 -14.32
C THR A 169 -12.12 1.40 -13.64
N TRP A 170 -11.19 0.71 -14.34
CA TRP A 170 -9.86 0.35 -13.80
C TRP A 170 -8.97 1.56 -13.58
N GLN A 171 -9.15 2.63 -14.38
CA GLN A 171 -8.33 3.84 -14.28
C GLN A 171 -8.42 4.51 -12.89
N ALA A 172 -9.56 4.36 -12.23
CA ALA A 172 -9.76 4.88 -10.88
C ALA A 172 -9.02 4.08 -9.79
N TRP A 173 -8.43 2.95 -10.16
CA TRP A 173 -7.69 2.04 -9.30
C TRP A 173 -6.24 1.82 -9.76
N ASP A 174 -5.75 2.64 -10.66
CA ASP A 174 -4.40 2.55 -11.22
C ASP A 174 -3.61 3.81 -10.87
N ALA A 175 -2.49 3.62 -10.14
CA ALA A 175 -1.70 4.74 -9.62
C ALA A 175 -1.12 5.61 -10.75
N SER A 176 -0.60 4.99 -11.83
CA SER A 176 -0.04 5.73 -12.96
C SER A 176 -1.14 6.48 -13.73
N ALA A 177 -2.32 5.89 -13.90
CA ALA A 177 -3.45 6.55 -14.53
C ALA A 177 -3.98 7.73 -13.71
N LEU A 178 -4.13 7.56 -12.38
CA LEU A 178 -4.54 8.63 -11.47
C LEU A 178 -3.54 9.79 -11.50
N LEU A 179 -2.26 9.48 -11.41
CA LEU A 179 -1.19 10.48 -11.41
C LEU A 179 -1.13 11.26 -12.73
N SER A 180 -1.20 10.57 -13.87
CA SER A 180 -1.27 11.19 -15.22
C SER A 180 -2.49 12.10 -15.39
N ALA A 181 -3.58 11.81 -14.68
CA ALA A 181 -4.79 12.64 -14.68
C ALA A 181 -4.72 13.83 -13.67
N GLY A 182 -3.54 14.12 -13.10
CA GLY A 182 -3.36 15.18 -12.11
C GLY A 182 -3.99 14.88 -10.74
N ARG A 183 -4.25 13.60 -10.45
CA ARG A 183 -4.85 13.14 -9.18
C ARG A 183 -3.81 12.53 -8.26
N GLY A 184 -2.63 13.17 -8.15
CA GLY A 184 -1.60 12.81 -7.20
C GLY A 184 -2.07 12.95 -5.74
N PRO A 185 -1.37 12.29 -4.78
CA PRO A 185 -1.76 12.37 -3.39
C PRO A 185 -1.52 13.78 -2.82
N VAL A 186 -2.47 14.24 -2.00
CA VAL A 186 -2.48 15.57 -1.38
C VAL A 186 -2.59 15.40 0.13
N GLY A 187 -1.78 16.15 0.86
CA GLY A 187 -1.75 16.17 2.33
C GLY A 187 -2.90 16.93 2.97
N PRO A 188 -3.02 16.87 4.31
CA PRO A 188 -4.03 17.62 5.06
C PRO A 188 -3.93 19.13 4.88
N ASP A 189 -2.77 19.65 4.51
CA ASP A 189 -2.50 21.07 4.24
C ASP A 189 -2.82 21.49 2.79
N GLY A 190 -3.35 20.58 1.97
CA GLY A 190 -3.68 20.82 0.58
C GLY A 190 -2.49 20.77 -0.39
N ARG A 191 -1.28 20.41 0.07
CA ARG A 191 -0.09 20.33 -0.74
C ARG A 191 0.11 18.92 -1.31
N PRO A 192 0.72 18.78 -2.51
CA PRO A 192 1.14 17.49 -3.03
C PRO A 192 2.07 16.77 -2.05
N LEU A 193 1.82 15.49 -1.81
CA LEU A 193 2.69 14.64 -1.00
C LEU A 193 3.79 14.07 -1.88
N PRO A 194 5.08 14.30 -1.55
CA PRO A 194 6.18 13.65 -2.26
C PRO A 194 6.08 12.14 -2.17
N LEU A 195 6.24 11.46 -3.30
CA LEU A 195 6.28 10.01 -3.39
C LEU A 195 7.72 9.51 -3.21
N LEU A 196 7.95 8.62 -2.24
CA LEU A 196 9.19 7.85 -2.15
C LEU A 196 8.93 6.42 -2.63
N VAL A 197 9.65 5.99 -3.67
CA VAL A 197 9.53 4.64 -4.23
C VAL A 197 10.91 4.02 -4.36
N ASP A 198 11.07 2.80 -3.84
CA ASP A 198 12.24 1.97 -4.08
C ASP A 198 11.89 0.80 -4.99
N GLN A 199 12.80 0.46 -5.91
CA GLN A 199 12.66 -0.65 -6.84
C GLN A 199 13.97 -1.41 -6.99
N GLY A 200 13.95 -2.72 -6.73
CA GLY A 200 15.10 -3.60 -6.97
C GLY A 200 15.36 -3.80 -8.47
N SER A 201 16.61 -3.67 -8.91
CA SER A 201 16.96 -3.82 -10.33
C SER A 201 17.06 -5.26 -10.80
N ALA A 202 17.20 -6.23 -9.88
CA ALA A 202 17.19 -7.67 -10.16
C ALA A 202 15.84 -8.34 -9.87
N ASP A 203 14.78 -7.55 -9.71
CA ASP A 203 13.44 -8.03 -9.44
C ASP A 203 12.88 -8.76 -10.67
N ALA A 204 12.55 -10.04 -10.51
CA ALA A 204 12.05 -10.88 -11.59
C ALA A 204 10.68 -10.43 -12.16
N PHE A 205 9.93 -9.62 -11.38
CA PHE A 205 8.63 -9.10 -11.78
C PHE A 205 8.69 -7.68 -12.38
N LEU A 206 9.89 -7.07 -12.40
CA LEU A 206 10.12 -5.68 -12.79
C LEU A 206 9.41 -5.31 -14.10
N ALA A 207 9.72 -6.02 -15.19
CA ALA A 207 9.20 -5.70 -16.51
C ALA A 207 7.75 -6.16 -16.73
N SER A 208 7.38 -7.33 -16.19
CA SER A 208 6.10 -7.97 -16.50
C SER A 208 4.95 -7.48 -15.62
N GLN A 209 5.23 -7.08 -14.37
CA GLN A 209 4.19 -6.80 -13.38
C GLN A 209 4.31 -5.41 -12.73
N LEU A 210 5.54 -4.95 -12.42
CA LEU A 210 5.72 -3.75 -11.58
C LEU A 210 5.72 -2.46 -12.38
N GLN A 211 6.44 -2.41 -13.50
CA GLN A 211 6.45 -1.31 -14.47
C GLN A 211 6.68 0.08 -13.84
N PRO A 212 7.73 0.30 -13.05
CA PRO A 212 7.97 1.59 -12.35
C PRO A 212 8.12 2.77 -13.32
N GLU A 213 8.52 2.53 -14.57
CA GLU A 213 8.63 3.53 -15.64
C GLU A 213 7.28 4.20 -15.96
N ALA A 214 6.17 3.46 -15.78
CA ALA A 214 4.83 4.03 -15.98
C ALA A 214 4.51 5.07 -14.90
N LEU A 215 4.95 4.85 -13.66
CA LEU A 215 4.78 5.81 -12.58
C LEU A 215 5.69 7.05 -12.77
N GLU A 216 6.94 6.84 -13.22
CA GLU A 216 7.86 7.96 -13.55
C GLU A 216 7.29 8.85 -14.65
N ALA A 217 6.82 8.24 -15.74
CA ALA A 217 6.20 8.99 -16.83
C ALA A 217 4.96 9.75 -16.38
N ALA A 218 4.11 9.13 -15.54
CA ALA A 218 2.92 9.75 -14.99
C ALA A 218 3.24 10.94 -14.08
N ALA A 219 4.26 10.82 -13.22
CA ALA A 219 4.72 11.89 -12.37
C ALA A 219 5.28 13.07 -13.16
N ALA A 220 6.06 12.79 -14.22
CA ALA A 220 6.59 13.82 -15.11
C ALA A 220 5.47 14.59 -15.86
N VAL A 221 4.42 13.88 -16.32
CA VAL A 221 3.28 14.52 -17.01
C VAL A 221 2.49 15.43 -16.07
N SER A 222 2.33 15.05 -14.81
CA SER A 222 1.55 15.80 -13.82
C SER A 222 2.38 16.79 -12.97
N ASP A 223 3.68 16.87 -13.20
CA ASP A 223 4.63 17.64 -12.36
C ASP A 223 4.53 17.27 -10.86
N HIS A 224 4.30 15.99 -10.58
CA HIS A 224 4.16 15.53 -9.21
C HIS A 224 5.51 15.09 -8.62
N PRO A 225 5.87 15.50 -7.39
CA PRO A 225 7.15 15.17 -6.80
C PRO A 225 7.28 13.66 -6.54
N LEU A 226 8.19 13.00 -7.27
CA LEU A 226 8.51 11.58 -7.16
C LEU A 226 10.03 11.40 -6.98
N THR A 227 10.41 10.67 -5.95
CA THR A 227 11.75 10.10 -5.78
C THR A 227 11.65 8.60 -6.01
N LEU A 228 12.04 8.13 -7.20
CA LEU A 228 12.14 6.70 -7.50
C LEU A 228 13.61 6.31 -7.48
N ARG A 229 13.97 5.44 -6.53
CA ARG A 229 15.34 4.92 -6.34
C ARG A 229 15.43 3.50 -6.89
N ARG A 230 16.39 3.26 -7.79
CA ARG A 230 16.67 1.91 -8.30
C ARG A 230 17.80 1.28 -7.49
N GLN A 231 17.49 0.23 -6.74
CA GLN A 231 18.38 -0.46 -5.84
C GLN A 231 19.11 -1.59 -6.58
N ALA A 232 20.41 -1.41 -6.84
CA ALA A 232 21.20 -2.32 -7.66
C ALA A 232 21.31 -3.72 -7.03
N GLY A 233 20.97 -4.76 -7.80
CA GLY A 233 21.10 -6.17 -7.41
C GLY A 233 20.02 -6.70 -6.46
N TYR A 234 19.09 -5.87 -5.98
CA TYR A 234 18.01 -6.32 -5.13
C TYR A 234 16.87 -6.95 -5.94
N ASP A 235 16.31 -8.00 -5.39
CA ASP A 235 15.15 -8.73 -5.91
C ASP A 235 13.81 -8.25 -5.29
N HIS A 236 12.75 -9.08 -5.38
CA HIS A 236 11.40 -8.79 -4.84
C HIS A 236 11.20 -9.27 -3.40
N SER A 237 12.22 -9.77 -2.75
CA SER A 237 12.10 -10.44 -1.45
C SER A 237 12.00 -9.48 -0.27
N PHE A 238 11.71 -10.02 0.91
CA PHE A 238 11.78 -9.25 2.16
C PHE A 238 13.21 -8.84 2.55
N PHE A 239 14.26 -9.39 1.93
CA PHE A 239 15.61 -8.84 2.07
C PHE A 239 15.71 -7.44 1.47
N PHE A 240 15.09 -7.21 0.32
CA PHE A 240 14.94 -5.86 -0.24
C PHE A 240 14.16 -4.95 0.71
N VAL A 241 12.98 -5.37 1.17
CA VAL A 241 12.16 -4.59 2.09
C VAL A 241 12.94 -4.22 3.36
N SER A 242 13.57 -5.19 4.01
CA SER A 242 14.32 -4.98 5.26
C SER A 242 15.55 -4.08 5.11
N SER A 243 16.14 -4.04 3.91
CA SER A 243 17.28 -3.17 3.64
C SER A 243 16.92 -1.68 3.54
N PHE A 244 15.70 -1.36 3.12
CA PHE A 244 15.30 0.02 2.86
C PHE A 244 14.16 0.53 3.74
N ILE A 245 13.57 -0.30 4.59
CA ILE A 245 12.44 0.10 5.43
C ILE A 245 12.78 1.25 6.39
N ASP A 246 14.02 1.33 6.87
CA ASP A 246 14.47 2.40 7.76
C ASP A 246 14.39 3.78 7.06
N ASP A 247 14.72 3.87 5.79
CA ASP A 247 14.58 5.09 4.99
C ASP A 247 13.12 5.51 4.84
N HIS A 248 12.25 4.53 4.57
CA HIS A 248 10.81 4.77 4.49
C HIS A 248 10.23 5.21 5.84
N LEU A 249 10.63 4.60 6.95
CA LEU A 249 10.23 5.03 8.29
C LEU A 249 10.65 6.47 8.59
N ARG A 250 11.88 6.86 8.24
CA ARG A 250 12.36 8.25 8.37
C ARG A 250 11.58 9.23 7.49
N HIS A 251 11.28 8.85 6.24
CA HIS A 251 10.42 9.64 5.35
C HIS A 251 9.05 9.90 5.98
N HIS A 252 8.42 8.87 6.54
CA HIS A 252 7.13 9.02 7.21
C HIS A 252 7.24 9.83 8.51
N ALA A 253 8.26 9.59 9.33
CA ALA A 253 8.46 10.32 10.58
C ALA A 253 8.63 11.82 10.37
N ALA A 254 9.39 12.22 9.35
CA ALA A 254 9.60 13.64 9.02
C ALA A 254 8.26 14.37 8.75
N ALA A 255 7.29 13.71 8.11
CA ALA A 255 5.98 14.30 7.84
C ALA A 255 4.96 14.13 8.98
N LEU A 256 5.14 13.11 9.83
CA LEU A 256 4.18 12.78 10.88
C LEU A 256 4.52 13.43 12.23
N LEU A 257 5.77 13.80 12.46
CA LEU A 257 6.26 14.33 13.74
C LEU A 257 6.67 15.82 13.64
N GLY A 258 6.92 16.31 12.43
CA GLY A 258 7.13 17.74 12.16
C GLY A 258 5.79 18.44 12.08
#